data_b610ddb7f578aeff5030eff30bcfa3b4
#
_entry.id   b610ddb7f578aeff5030eff30bcfa3b4
#
_cell.length_a   1.000
_cell.length_b   1.000
_cell.length_c   1.000
_cell.angle_alpha   90.00
_cell.angle_beta   90.00
_cell.angle_gamma   90.00
#
_symmetry.space_group_name_H-M   'P 1'
#
loop_
_entity.id
_entity.type
_entity.pdbx_description
1 polymer ?
#
loop_
_entity_poly.entity_id
_entity_poly.type
_entity_poly.pdbx_seq_one_letter_code
_entity_poly.pdbx_strand_id
1 'polypeptide(L)'
;AYNAAVEGGQADALGRKHMPRPINGPVLMAVRCVGMVLRTAGGIVVDDRLRVLDATGAAIPGLQVAGELVGGGTMSGDGYVGGMSVTPALGFGRWLGETVLS
;
A
#
# COMPACT_ATOMS: atom_id res chain seq x y z
N ALA A 1 -32.54 -3.09 3.88
CA ALA A 1 -31.69 -3.82 4.84
C ALA A 1 -30.55 -2.95 5.37
N TYR A 2 -29.60 -2.44 4.53
CA TYR A 2 -28.45 -1.65 4.97
C TYR A 2 -28.85 -0.39 5.76
N ASN A 3 -29.68 0.48 5.19
CA ASN A 3 -30.07 1.72 5.86
C ASN A 3 -30.81 1.48 7.18
N ALA A 4 -31.68 0.47 7.25
CA ALA A 4 -32.36 0.11 8.49
C ALA A 4 -31.37 -0.36 9.57
N ALA A 5 -30.30 -1.06 9.20
CA ALA A 5 -29.24 -1.45 10.14
C ALA A 5 -28.43 -0.21 10.61
N VAL A 6 -28.14 0.75 9.72
CA VAL A 6 -27.48 2.01 10.09
C VAL A 6 -28.32 2.80 11.10
N GLU A 7 -29.61 2.97 10.82
CA GLU A 7 -30.55 3.69 11.70
C GLU A 7 -30.75 2.98 13.05
N GLY A 8 -30.76 1.65 13.04
CA GLY A 8 -30.89 0.83 14.24
C GLY A 8 -29.60 0.63 15.05
N GLY A 9 -28.47 1.10 14.53
CA GLY A 9 -27.16 0.92 15.19
C GLY A 9 -26.70 -0.54 15.31
N GLN A 10 -27.20 -1.42 14.44
CA GLN A 10 -26.97 -2.86 14.47
C GLN A 10 -26.13 -3.31 13.26
N ALA A 11 -25.54 -4.50 13.36
CA ALA A 11 -24.88 -5.11 12.20
C ALA A 11 -25.93 -5.42 11.11
N ASP A 12 -25.54 -5.29 9.84
CA ASP A 12 -26.40 -5.69 8.71
C ASP A 12 -26.45 -7.22 8.54
N ALA A 13 -27.23 -7.68 7.58
CA ALA A 13 -27.38 -9.11 7.28
C ALA A 13 -26.07 -9.80 6.83
N LEU A 14 -25.04 -9.04 6.49
CA LEU A 14 -23.69 -9.54 6.14
C LEU A 14 -22.68 -9.40 7.29
N GLY A 15 -23.14 -9.02 8.49
CA GLY A 15 -22.31 -8.87 9.68
C GLY A 15 -21.44 -7.62 9.72
N ARG A 16 -21.66 -6.63 8.85
CA ARG A 16 -20.91 -5.36 8.87
C ARG A 16 -21.33 -4.55 10.10
N LYS A 17 -20.37 -4.14 10.91
CA LYS A 17 -20.56 -3.33 12.13
C LYS A 17 -20.23 -1.86 11.90
N HIS A 18 -19.33 -1.57 10.96
CA HIS A 18 -18.93 -0.20 10.65
C HIS A 18 -19.69 0.30 9.41
N MET A 19 -20.74 1.05 9.66
CA MET A 19 -21.62 1.64 8.66
C MET A 19 -21.87 3.11 9.04
N PRO A 20 -20.98 4.03 8.59
CA PRO A 20 -20.92 5.39 9.15
C PRO A 20 -22.14 6.26 8.78
N ARG A 21 -22.84 5.94 7.72
CA ARG A 21 -24.01 6.72 7.27
C ARG A 21 -24.92 5.91 6.35
N PRO A 22 -26.23 6.25 6.25
CA PRO A 22 -27.13 5.62 5.30
C PRO A 22 -26.76 5.98 3.86
N ILE A 23 -27.12 5.09 2.94
CA ILE A 23 -27.03 5.31 1.50
C ILE A 23 -28.38 5.89 1.04
N ASN A 24 -28.42 7.18 0.80
CA ASN A 24 -29.61 7.88 0.34
C ASN A 24 -29.20 9.06 -0.56
N GLY A 25 -30.13 9.51 -1.38
CA GLY A 25 -29.93 10.63 -2.29
C GLY A 25 -30.94 10.60 -3.43
N PRO A 26 -31.07 11.70 -4.17
CA PRO A 26 -31.99 11.79 -5.31
C PRO A 26 -31.56 10.91 -6.48
N VAL A 27 -30.26 10.62 -6.57
CA VAL A 27 -29.64 9.73 -7.56
C VAL A 27 -28.63 8.84 -6.87
N LEU A 28 -28.72 7.52 -7.09
CA LEU A 28 -27.74 6.55 -6.64
C LEU A 28 -26.97 6.04 -7.86
N MET A 29 -25.65 6.01 -7.74
CA MET A 29 -24.76 5.42 -8.74
C MET A 29 -24.12 4.15 -8.16
N ALA A 30 -24.14 3.08 -8.94
CA ALA A 30 -23.45 1.83 -8.61
C ALA A 30 -22.29 1.63 -9.59
N VAL A 31 -21.12 1.29 -9.05
CA VAL A 31 -19.92 0.94 -9.82
C VAL A 31 -19.62 -0.53 -9.58
N ARG A 32 -19.49 -1.29 -10.66
CA ARG A 32 -19.05 -2.67 -10.59
C ARG A 32 -17.54 -2.69 -10.32
N CYS A 33 -17.15 -3.20 -9.16
CA CYS A 33 -15.75 -3.40 -8.81
C CYS A 33 -15.32 -4.84 -9.10
N VAL A 34 -14.09 -4.98 -9.54
CA VAL A 34 -13.41 -6.27 -9.70
C VAL A 34 -12.09 -6.21 -8.92
N GLY A 35 -11.64 -7.35 -8.42
CA GLY A 35 -10.32 -7.45 -7.81
C GLY A 35 -9.24 -7.24 -8.88
N MET A 36 -8.24 -6.43 -8.55
CA MET A 36 -7.04 -6.28 -9.37
C MET A 36 -5.82 -6.11 -8.46
N VAL A 37 -4.67 -6.55 -8.95
CA VAL A 37 -3.38 -6.29 -8.31
C VAL A 37 -2.78 -5.03 -8.90
N LEU A 38 -2.55 -4.02 -8.06
CA LEU A 38 -1.98 -2.74 -8.47
C LEU A 38 -0.48 -2.64 -8.20
N ARG A 39 0.03 -3.46 -7.29
CA ARG A 39 1.43 -3.45 -6.89
C ARG A 39 1.85 -4.80 -6.31
N THR A 40 3.15 -5.04 -6.31
CA THR A 40 3.75 -6.21 -5.67
C THR A 40 4.00 -5.92 -4.19
N ALA A 41 3.55 -6.81 -3.29
CA ALA A 41 3.81 -6.69 -1.86
C ALA A 41 5.24 -7.11 -1.51
N GLY A 42 5.73 -8.22 -2.09
CA GLY A 42 7.12 -8.65 -1.96
C GLY A 42 8.08 -7.81 -2.78
N GLY A 43 9.37 -7.87 -2.46
CA GLY A 43 10.40 -7.12 -3.17
C GLY A 43 11.80 -7.67 -2.93
N ILE A 44 12.79 -6.97 -3.45
CA ILE A 44 14.20 -7.28 -3.26
C ILE A 44 14.59 -6.92 -1.83
N VAL A 45 15.29 -7.82 -1.14
CA VAL A 45 15.77 -7.59 0.22
C VAL A 45 16.92 -6.60 0.19
N VAL A 46 16.82 -5.56 1.01
CA VAL A 46 17.83 -4.50 1.12
C VAL A 46 18.19 -4.23 2.57
N ASP A 47 19.34 -3.62 2.78
CA ASP A 47 19.74 -3.07 4.08
C ASP A 47 19.22 -1.61 4.26
N ASP A 48 19.62 -0.98 5.37
CA ASP A 48 19.29 0.41 5.72
C ASP A 48 19.89 1.46 4.76
N ARG A 49 20.80 1.05 3.88
CA ARG A 49 21.39 1.86 2.80
C ARG A 49 20.87 1.53 1.42
N LEU A 50 19.75 0.81 1.34
CA LEU A 50 19.13 0.36 0.09
C LEU A 50 20.06 -0.48 -0.80
N ARG A 51 21.10 -1.11 -0.21
CA ARG A 51 21.96 -2.07 -0.91
C ARG A 51 21.26 -3.42 -0.97
N VAL A 52 21.27 -4.05 -2.12
CA VAL A 52 20.69 -5.37 -2.30
C VAL A 52 21.48 -6.40 -1.52
N LEU A 53 20.80 -7.25 -0.79
CA LEU A 53 21.40 -8.37 -0.06
C LEU A 53 21.31 -9.66 -0.87
N ASP A 54 22.37 -10.45 -0.84
CA ASP A 54 22.37 -11.80 -1.40
C ASP A 54 21.70 -12.81 -0.45
N ALA A 55 21.68 -14.08 -0.85
CA ALA A 55 21.05 -15.15 -0.07
C ALA A 55 21.72 -15.41 1.30
N THR A 56 22.93 -14.91 1.52
CA THR A 56 23.66 -15.01 2.79
C THR A 56 23.43 -13.80 3.69
N GLY A 57 22.74 -12.77 3.20
CA GLY A 57 22.52 -11.50 3.88
C GLY A 57 23.66 -10.50 3.69
N ALA A 58 24.63 -10.78 2.82
CA ALA A 58 25.69 -9.85 2.49
C ALA A 58 25.28 -8.86 1.41
N ALA A 59 25.69 -7.59 1.54
CA ALA A 59 25.39 -6.58 0.54
C ALA A 59 26.18 -6.83 -0.76
N ILE A 60 25.48 -6.83 -1.89
CA ILE A 60 26.08 -6.92 -3.22
C ILE A 60 26.74 -5.58 -3.55
N PRO A 61 28.06 -5.53 -3.77
CA PRO A 61 28.75 -4.27 -4.04
C PRO A 61 28.23 -3.58 -5.30
N GLY A 62 28.00 -2.27 -5.21
CA GLY A 62 27.58 -1.44 -6.34
C GLY A 62 26.13 -1.63 -6.77
N LEU A 63 25.32 -2.39 -6.03
CA LEU A 63 23.92 -2.64 -6.37
C LEU A 63 22.99 -2.06 -5.29
N GLN A 64 22.26 -1.02 -5.65
CA GLN A 64 21.19 -0.41 -4.86
C GLN A 64 19.86 -0.54 -5.57
N VAL A 65 18.77 -0.48 -4.81
CA VAL A 65 17.43 -0.52 -5.35
C VAL A 65 16.49 0.41 -4.59
N ALA A 66 15.57 1.05 -5.31
CA ALA A 66 14.57 1.95 -4.74
C ALA A 66 13.21 1.77 -5.43
N GLY A 67 12.18 2.37 -4.85
CA GLY A 67 10.83 2.34 -5.39
C GLY A 67 10.14 1.00 -5.19
N GLU A 68 9.28 0.62 -6.12
CA GLU A 68 8.43 -0.57 -6.01
C GLU A 68 9.22 -1.88 -5.91
N LEU A 69 10.45 -1.91 -6.43
CA LEU A 69 11.34 -3.08 -6.33
C LEU A 69 11.69 -3.46 -4.89
N VAL A 70 11.66 -2.52 -3.95
CA VAL A 70 11.83 -2.80 -2.51
C VAL A 70 10.62 -3.54 -1.92
N GLY A 71 9.49 -3.54 -2.63
CA GLY A 71 8.26 -4.18 -2.22
C GLY A 71 7.33 -3.28 -1.40
N GLY A 72 6.07 -3.26 -1.79
CA GLY A 72 5.06 -2.47 -1.11
C GLY A 72 4.83 -2.88 0.34
N GLY A 73 4.95 -4.18 0.66
CA GLY A 73 4.83 -4.72 2.01
C GLY A 73 5.93 -4.23 2.95
N THR A 74 7.16 -4.10 2.47
CA THR A 74 8.30 -3.56 3.26
C THR A 74 8.05 -2.12 3.68
N MET A 75 7.42 -1.31 2.81
CA MET A 75 7.20 0.11 3.05
C MET A 75 5.91 0.42 3.81
N SER A 76 4.87 -0.36 3.67
CA SER A 76 3.54 -0.08 4.23
C SER A 76 2.94 -1.22 5.05
N GLY A 77 3.64 -2.34 5.22
CA GLY A 77 3.09 -3.52 5.87
C GLY A 77 1.80 -3.96 5.19
N ASP A 78 0.81 -4.35 5.97
CA ASP A 78 -0.50 -4.78 5.49
C ASP A 78 -1.44 -3.60 5.16
N GLY A 79 -1.01 -2.38 5.45
CA GLY A 79 -1.80 -1.18 5.20
C GLY A 79 -1.67 -0.67 3.76
N TYR A 80 -2.76 -0.09 3.25
CA TYR A 80 -2.71 0.70 2.02
C TYR A 80 -2.93 2.17 2.36
N VAL A 81 -1.98 3.00 1.95
CA VAL A 81 -2.08 4.46 2.05
C VAL A 81 -1.82 5.07 0.67
N GLY A 82 -2.67 5.98 0.24
CA GLY A 82 -2.48 6.70 -1.02
C GLY A 82 -1.11 7.41 -1.05
N GLY A 83 -0.39 7.30 -2.16
CA GLY A 83 0.95 7.89 -2.32
C GLY A 83 2.12 6.99 -1.89
N MET A 84 1.87 5.85 -1.25
CA MET A 84 2.92 4.96 -0.75
C MET A 84 3.77 4.29 -1.84
N SER A 85 3.40 4.35 -3.09
CA SER A 85 4.27 3.90 -4.20
C SER A 85 5.18 5.01 -4.71
N VAL A 86 4.63 6.20 -4.88
CA VAL A 86 5.35 7.35 -5.47
C VAL A 86 6.25 8.05 -4.44
N THR A 87 5.75 8.29 -3.24
CA THR A 87 6.49 9.03 -2.20
C THR A 87 7.79 8.33 -1.79
N PRO A 88 7.81 7.02 -1.48
CA PRO A 88 9.06 6.33 -1.19
C PRO A 88 9.99 6.23 -2.42
N ALA A 89 9.46 6.07 -3.62
CA ALA A 89 10.28 6.04 -4.83
C ALA A 89 11.06 7.34 -5.03
N LEU A 90 10.39 8.48 -4.87
CA LEU A 90 11.01 9.80 -4.96
C LEU A 90 11.98 10.06 -3.79
N GLY A 91 11.56 9.72 -2.56
CA GLY A 91 12.37 9.92 -1.35
C GLY A 91 13.66 9.10 -1.38
N PHE A 92 13.56 7.81 -1.67
CA PHE A 92 14.72 6.91 -1.76
C PHE A 92 15.61 7.26 -2.97
N GLY A 93 15.01 7.59 -4.11
CA GLY A 93 15.77 8.02 -5.28
C GLY A 93 16.58 9.28 -5.01
N ARG A 94 15.98 10.28 -4.36
CA ARG A 94 16.68 11.48 -3.93
C ARG A 94 17.81 11.17 -2.95
N TRP A 95 17.52 10.39 -1.91
CA TRP A 95 18.50 9.99 -0.90
C TRP A 95 19.71 9.25 -1.50
N LEU A 96 19.45 8.30 -2.43
CA LEU A 96 20.54 7.62 -3.15
C LEU A 96 21.36 8.60 -4.00
N GLY A 97 20.72 9.54 -4.68
CA GLY A 97 21.41 10.57 -5.45
C GLY A 97 22.34 11.43 -4.59
N GLU A 98 21.87 11.81 -3.41
CA GLU A 98 22.65 12.66 -2.45
C GLU A 98 23.76 11.87 -1.72
N THR A 99 23.62 10.57 -1.53
CA THR A 99 24.54 9.79 -0.67
C THR A 99 25.47 8.84 -1.42
N VAL A 100 25.10 8.41 -2.61
CA VAL A 100 25.86 7.39 -3.37
C VAL A 100 26.47 7.96 -4.65
N LEU A 101 25.84 8.94 -5.27
CA LEU A 101 26.27 9.51 -6.55
C LEU A 101 26.95 10.89 -6.43
N SER A 102 27.06 11.42 -5.20
CA SER A 102 27.69 12.72 -4.91
C SER A 102 29.20 12.58 -4.71
#